data_3ab1efa0f220a944fbe19017c7e176bf
#
_entry.id   3ab1efa0f220a944fbe19017c7e176bf
#
_cell.length_a   1.000
_cell.length_b   1.000
_cell.length_c   1.000
_cell.angle_alpha   90.00
_cell.angle_beta   90.00
_cell.angle_gamma   90.00
#
_symmetry.space_group_name_H-M   'P 1'
#
loop_
_entity.id
_entity.type
_entity.pdbx_description
1 polymer ?
#
loop_
_entity_poly.entity_id
_entity_poly.type
_entity_poly.pdbx_seq_one_letter_code
_entity_poly.pdbx_strand_id
1 'polypeptide(L)'
;MAKRKLTSLRTVLLRYLLLCGGGCALILVLWWIIFMQLINIGFLLPAVASAQACSEARETVAAVTAETFDSNQISDLCRWAVVQNDTVLQTNMTARQLKIALNAFHGGSGNLGYTQYQYDVKMADGSFCLLQYDYATPYADPALRDTLPDFQTCYFVLLAALIFVWLGWQTHCTVRVFAAETACLHHAVDAIAAQQPERIDADGARLREFSATLHAMQTMGRELTDSLQSQWRMEQQRAEQIAALTHDLKTPLSIIQGNADLLAEDALSADQQTQVEAILRGTDRAQQYLAALRTACAPPATGETFSSHTLVSELAETARALCAPAGVQLILNEQWQGTLCAAQCDLLRAAENLLDNAVRYTPRGGTVTLLVTKEKQDFILRVTDTGPGFTAEALARAGELLYTEAARSDTAHQGFGLYFARRVALSHSGTLRLSNTPGGCAELRLPICEQIEK
;
A
#
# COMPACT_ATOMS: atom_id res chain seq x y z
N MET A 1 18.52 -14.82 -30.68
CA MET A 1 17.43 -15.23 -29.76
C MET A 1 16.14 -15.34 -30.59
N ALA A 2 15.48 -16.50 -30.59
CA ALA A 2 14.23 -16.68 -31.33
C ALA A 2 13.15 -15.78 -30.70
N LYS A 3 12.52 -14.91 -31.50
CA LYS A 3 11.37 -14.10 -31.07
C LYS A 3 10.30 -15.02 -30.50
N ARG A 4 10.09 -14.98 -29.20
CA ARG A 4 8.98 -15.70 -28.54
C ARG A 4 7.67 -15.23 -29.16
N LYS A 5 6.83 -16.14 -29.63
CA LYS A 5 5.50 -15.80 -30.14
C LYS A 5 4.66 -15.29 -28.96
N LEU A 6 4.41 -13.99 -28.95
CA LEU A 6 3.49 -13.35 -27.99
C LEU A 6 2.07 -13.87 -28.26
N THR A 7 1.41 -14.33 -27.21
CA THR A 7 -0.01 -14.74 -27.27
C THR A 7 -0.89 -13.57 -26.81
N SER A 8 -2.08 -13.40 -27.41
CA SER A 8 -2.99 -12.37 -26.91
C SER A 8 -3.77 -12.90 -25.70
N LEU A 9 -4.15 -11.98 -24.83
CA LEU A 9 -5.00 -12.23 -23.67
C LEU A 9 -6.29 -12.97 -24.07
N ARG A 10 -6.89 -12.54 -25.19
CA ARG A 10 -8.08 -13.18 -25.76
C ARG A 10 -7.85 -14.66 -26.08
N THR A 11 -6.68 -14.99 -26.64
CA THR A 11 -6.35 -16.39 -27.00
C THR A 11 -6.19 -17.25 -25.74
N VAL A 12 -5.57 -16.71 -24.69
CA VAL A 12 -5.42 -17.44 -23.41
C VAL A 12 -6.79 -17.68 -22.77
N LEU A 13 -7.68 -16.70 -22.73
CA LEU A 13 -9.04 -16.82 -22.20
C LEU A 13 -9.89 -17.80 -23.03
N LEU A 14 -9.84 -17.72 -24.35
CA LEU A 14 -10.54 -18.67 -25.22
C LEU A 14 -10.06 -20.11 -25.01
N ARG A 15 -8.74 -20.30 -24.89
CA ARG A 15 -8.17 -21.62 -24.60
C ARG A 15 -8.62 -22.13 -23.22
N TYR A 16 -8.64 -21.28 -22.21
CA TYR A 16 -9.16 -21.62 -20.89
C TYR A 16 -10.62 -22.09 -20.96
N LEU A 17 -11.50 -21.32 -21.62
CA LEU A 17 -12.91 -21.67 -21.76
C LEU A 17 -13.11 -22.99 -22.53
N LEU A 18 -12.35 -23.17 -23.63
CA LEU A 18 -12.42 -24.39 -24.42
C LEU A 18 -11.93 -25.60 -23.63
N LEU A 19 -10.85 -25.47 -22.84
CA LEU A 19 -10.35 -26.57 -22.01
C LEU A 19 -11.29 -26.87 -20.83
N CYS A 20 -11.88 -25.87 -20.19
CA CYS A 20 -12.88 -26.07 -19.15
C CYS A 20 -14.14 -26.77 -19.72
N GLY A 21 -14.73 -26.19 -20.76
CA GLY A 21 -15.95 -26.74 -21.36
C GLY A 21 -15.73 -28.10 -22.02
N GLY A 22 -14.70 -28.24 -22.85
CA GLY A 22 -14.35 -29.48 -23.53
C GLY A 22 -13.96 -30.62 -22.56
N GLY A 23 -13.21 -30.24 -21.51
CA GLY A 23 -12.84 -31.23 -20.47
C GLY A 23 -14.04 -31.70 -19.65
N CYS A 24 -14.95 -30.77 -19.26
CA CYS A 24 -16.19 -31.15 -18.58
C CYS A 24 -17.06 -32.04 -19.49
N ALA A 25 -17.21 -31.70 -20.77
CA ALA A 25 -17.96 -32.52 -21.73
C ALA A 25 -17.34 -33.93 -21.88
N LEU A 26 -16.01 -34.01 -21.98
CA LEU A 26 -15.30 -35.28 -22.05
C LEU A 26 -15.49 -36.12 -20.78
N ILE A 27 -15.40 -35.49 -19.60
CA ILE A 27 -15.65 -36.16 -18.32
C ILE A 27 -17.08 -36.71 -18.29
N LEU A 28 -18.09 -35.96 -18.70
CA LEU A 28 -19.47 -36.39 -18.72
C LEU A 28 -19.68 -37.57 -19.68
N VAL A 29 -19.09 -37.54 -20.88
CA VAL A 29 -19.18 -38.62 -21.87
C VAL A 29 -18.51 -39.90 -21.36
N LEU A 30 -17.28 -39.80 -20.85
CA LEU A 30 -16.57 -40.97 -20.30
C LEU A 30 -17.29 -41.55 -19.08
N TRP A 31 -17.83 -40.68 -18.21
CA TRP A 31 -18.59 -41.09 -17.04
C TRP A 31 -19.87 -41.80 -17.38
N TRP A 32 -20.57 -41.33 -18.43
CA TRP A 32 -21.75 -42.02 -18.96
C TRP A 32 -21.39 -43.37 -19.59
N ILE A 33 -20.28 -43.47 -20.34
CA ILE A 33 -19.80 -44.76 -20.91
C ILE A 33 -19.49 -45.74 -19.78
N ILE A 34 -18.79 -45.31 -18.73
CA ILE A 34 -18.48 -46.17 -17.57
C ILE A 34 -19.78 -46.69 -16.93
N PHE A 35 -20.78 -45.82 -16.74
CA PHE A 35 -22.07 -46.20 -16.20
C PHE A 35 -22.76 -47.29 -17.05
N MET A 36 -22.79 -47.11 -18.36
CA MET A 36 -23.36 -48.12 -19.28
C MET A 36 -22.60 -49.43 -19.24
N GLN A 37 -21.27 -49.39 -19.14
CA GLN A 37 -20.46 -50.58 -19.00
C GLN A 37 -20.74 -51.36 -17.69
N LEU A 38 -20.93 -50.67 -16.58
CA LEU A 38 -21.27 -51.29 -15.29
C LEU A 38 -22.60 -52.05 -15.34
N ILE A 39 -23.58 -51.53 -16.10
CA ILE A 39 -24.85 -52.24 -16.36
C ILE A 39 -24.60 -53.43 -17.27
N ASN A 40 -23.86 -53.29 -18.39
CA ASN A 40 -23.60 -54.37 -19.35
C ASN A 40 -22.86 -55.56 -18.76
N ILE A 41 -21.91 -55.28 -17.84
CA ILE A 41 -21.15 -56.35 -17.14
C ILE A 41 -22.00 -57.04 -16.08
N GLY A 42 -23.18 -56.50 -15.75
CA GLY A 42 -24.06 -57.01 -14.70
C GLY A 42 -23.60 -56.65 -13.27
N PHE A 43 -22.76 -55.63 -13.12
CA PHE A 43 -22.38 -55.12 -11.79
C PHE A 43 -23.52 -54.30 -11.17
N LEU A 44 -24.27 -53.58 -12.01
CA LEU A 44 -25.46 -52.84 -11.67
C LEU A 44 -26.68 -53.42 -12.38
N LEU A 45 -27.81 -53.44 -11.71
CA LEU A 45 -29.09 -53.73 -12.34
C LEU A 45 -29.72 -52.44 -12.88
N PRO A 46 -30.50 -52.54 -14.00
CA PRO A 46 -31.26 -51.39 -14.47
C PRO A 46 -32.24 -50.88 -13.43
N ALA A 47 -32.51 -49.58 -13.43
CA ALA A 47 -33.42 -48.95 -12.46
C ALA A 47 -34.85 -49.54 -12.49
N VAL A 48 -35.25 -50.14 -13.62
CA VAL A 48 -36.55 -50.82 -13.79
C VAL A 48 -36.58 -52.20 -13.07
N ALA A 49 -35.44 -52.79 -12.75
CA ALA A 49 -35.36 -54.14 -12.18
C ALA A 49 -36.12 -54.25 -10.83
N SER A 50 -35.98 -53.26 -9.94
CA SER A 50 -36.72 -53.24 -8.67
C SER A 50 -38.22 -53.07 -8.87
N ALA A 51 -38.64 -52.26 -9.84
CA ALA A 51 -40.05 -52.09 -10.18
C ALA A 51 -40.66 -53.37 -10.78
N GLN A 52 -39.94 -54.07 -11.67
CA GLN A 52 -40.37 -55.31 -12.25
C GLN A 52 -40.49 -56.39 -11.16
N ALA A 53 -39.48 -56.56 -10.34
CA ALA A 53 -39.49 -57.52 -9.23
C ALA A 53 -40.66 -57.28 -8.26
N CYS A 54 -40.98 -56.04 -7.93
CA CYS A 54 -42.14 -55.74 -7.12
C CYS A 54 -43.49 -55.94 -7.83
N SER A 55 -43.55 -55.74 -9.14
CA SER A 55 -44.73 -56.05 -9.95
C SER A 55 -45.02 -57.52 -10.00
N GLU A 56 -44.00 -58.35 -10.17
CA GLU A 56 -44.12 -59.86 -10.14
C GLU A 56 -44.50 -60.35 -8.73
N ALA A 57 -43.87 -59.73 -7.67
CA ALA A 57 -44.22 -60.03 -6.27
C ALA A 57 -45.67 -59.70 -5.95
N ARG A 58 -46.25 -58.65 -6.54
CA ARG A 58 -47.65 -58.27 -6.37
C ARG A 58 -48.65 -59.28 -6.72
N GLU A 59 -48.46 -60.03 -7.89
CA GLU A 59 -49.34 -61.08 -8.37
C GLU A 59 -49.23 -62.30 -7.45
N THR A 60 -48.03 -62.66 -7.07
CA THR A 60 -47.75 -63.76 -6.17
C THR A 60 -48.37 -63.57 -4.79
N VAL A 61 -48.15 -62.35 -4.18
CA VAL A 61 -48.63 -62.03 -2.86
C VAL A 61 -50.16 -61.92 -2.79
N ALA A 62 -50.83 -61.48 -3.86
CA ALA A 62 -52.29 -61.41 -3.91
C ALA A 62 -52.97 -62.74 -3.83
N ALA A 63 -52.32 -63.82 -4.24
CA ALA A 63 -52.88 -65.20 -4.26
C ALA A 63 -52.62 -65.98 -2.97
N VAL A 64 -51.85 -65.45 -1.99
CA VAL A 64 -51.38 -66.12 -0.77
C VAL A 64 -52.01 -65.51 0.46
N THR A 65 -52.12 -66.28 1.58
CA THR A 65 -52.58 -65.82 2.89
C THR A 65 -51.35 -65.41 3.76
N ALA A 66 -51.58 -64.62 4.81
CA ALA A 66 -50.53 -64.25 5.73
C ALA A 66 -49.82 -65.44 6.41
N GLU A 67 -50.56 -66.55 6.65
CA GLU A 67 -50.00 -67.80 7.21
C GLU A 67 -49.14 -68.55 6.24
N THR A 68 -49.46 -68.51 4.94
CA THR A 68 -48.74 -69.26 3.86
C THR A 68 -47.75 -68.42 3.12
N PHE A 69 -47.48 -67.17 3.62
CA PHE A 69 -46.52 -66.23 3.01
C PHE A 69 -45.10 -66.75 3.17
N ASP A 70 -44.42 -66.99 2.04
CA ASP A 70 -43.02 -67.42 1.98
C ASP A 70 -42.15 -66.23 1.48
N SER A 71 -41.34 -65.73 2.35
CA SER A 71 -40.40 -64.63 2.01
C SER A 71 -39.41 -64.96 0.93
N ASN A 72 -39.07 -66.25 0.70
CA ASN A 72 -38.11 -66.67 -0.31
C ASN A 72 -38.66 -66.52 -1.75
N GLN A 73 -39.97 -66.37 -1.92
CA GLN A 73 -40.59 -66.11 -3.23
C GLN A 73 -40.54 -64.64 -3.67
N ILE A 74 -40.11 -63.72 -2.76
CA ILE A 74 -39.99 -62.31 -3.10
C ILE A 74 -38.53 -61.98 -3.32
N SER A 75 -38.26 -61.26 -4.42
CA SER A 75 -36.92 -60.79 -4.74
C SER A 75 -36.36 -59.88 -3.66
N ASP A 76 -35.06 -59.98 -3.36
CA ASP A 76 -34.30 -59.10 -2.47
C ASP A 76 -34.33 -57.62 -2.88
N LEU A 77 -34.81 -57.33 -4.09
CA LEU A 77 -34.99 -55.95 -4.58
C LEU A 77 -36.25 -55.28 -4.03
N CYS A 78 -37.18 -56.11 -3.44
CA CYS A 78 -38.41 -55.63 -2.84
C CYS A 78 -38.31 -55.62 -1.31
N ARG A 79 -38.69 -54.54 -0.72
CA ARG A 79 -38.95 -54.48 0.72
C ARG A 79 -40.41 -54.73 0.94
N TRP A 80 -40.74 -55.55 1.94
CA TRP A 80 -42.11 -55.94 2.19
C TRP A 80 -42.44 -55.96 3.69
N ALA A 81 -43.72 -55.76 3.99
CA ALA A 81 -44.27 -55.91 5.33
C ALA A 81 -45.69 -56.48 5.23
N VAL A 82 -45.97 -57.57 5.94
CA VAL A 82 -47.28 -58.18 6.04
C VAL A 82 -47.98 -57.59 7.26
N VAL A 83 -49.18 -57.00 7.05
CA VAL A 83 -49.98 -56.31 8.07
C VAL A 83 -51.34 -56.90 8.14
N GLN A 84 -51.76 -57.31 9.36
CA GLN A 84 -53.10 -57.79 9.67
C GLN A 84 -53.65 -57.06 10.89
N ASN A 85 -54.84 -56.48 10.77
CA ASN A 85 -55.48 -55.73 11.84
C ASN A 85 -54.56 -54.70 12.52
N ASP A 86 -53.85 -53.91 11.71
CA ASP A 86 -52.88 -52.90 12.16
C ASP A 86 -51.62 -53.46 12.88
N THR A 87 -51.48 -54.79 12.94
CA THR A 87 -50.31 -55.45 13.51
C THR A 87 -49.41 -55.99 12.39
N VAL A 88 -48.10 -55.70 12.51
CA VAL A 88 -47.08 -56.19 11.56
C VAL A 88 -46.73 -57.63 11.96
N LEU A 89 -47.01 -58.60 11.09
CA LEU A 89 -46.72 -60.03 11.33
C LEU A 89 -45.28 -60.37 10.97
N GLN A 90 -44.84 -59.95 9.78
CA GLN A 90 -43.51 -60.21 9.27
C GLN A 90 -43.04 -59.00 8.40
N THR A 91 -41.75 -58.73 8.38
CA THR A 91 -41.16 -57.68 7.53
C THR A 91 -39.67 -57.86 7.32
N ASN A 92 -39.14 -57.47 6.15
CA ASN A 92 -37.74 -57.26 5.90
C ASN A 92 -37.32 -55.79 5.97
N MET A 93 -38.24 -54.87 6.31
CA MET A 93 -37.97 -53.45 6.40
C MET A 93 -37.28 -53.11 7.73
N THR A 94 -36.40 -52.13 7.71
CA THR A 94 -35.89 -51.50 8.94
C THR A 94 -37.00 -50.76 9.67
N ALA A 95 -36.87 -50.53 10.99
CA ALA A 95 -37.85 -49.83 11.82
C ALA A 95 -38.24 -48.44 11.24
N ARG A 96 -37.31 -47.74 10.63
CA ARG A 96 -37.55 -46.46 9.97
C ARG A 96 -38.37 -46.58 8.69
N GLN A 97 -38.05 -47.56 7.85
CA GLN A 97 -38.77 -47.85 6.60
C GLN A 97 -40.16 -48.32 6.87
N LEU A 98 -40.32 -49.22 7.83
CA LEU A 98 -41.62 -49.73 8.26
C LEU A 98 -42.54 -48.63 8.77
N LYS A 99 -42.02 -47.69 9.56
CA LYS A 99 -42.78 -46.51 10.03
C LYS A 99 -43.26 -45.65 8.87
N ILE A 100 -42.42 -45.42 7.86
CA ILE A 100 -42.78 -44.69 6.64
C ILE A 100 -43.83 -45.44 5.83
N ALA A 101 -43.68 -46.75 5.66
CA ALA A 101 -44.61 -47.58 4.94
C ALA A 101 -45.99 -47.64 5.56
N LEU A 102 -46.06 -47.82 6.87
CA LEU A 102 -47.33 -47.80 7.62
C LEU A 102 -48.04 -46.43 7.59
N ASN A 103 -47.24 -45.37 7.69
CA ASN A 103 -47.81 -44.04 7.59
C ASN A 103 -48.37 -43.73 6.19
N ALA A 104 -47.73 -44.19 5.14
CA ALA A 104 -48.24 -44.11 3.77
C ALA A 104 -49.50 -44.96 3.57
N PHE A 105 -49.56 -46.17 4.14
CA PHE A 105 -50.72 -47.08 4.11
C PHE A 105 -51.95 -46.49 4.78
N HIS A 106 -51.81 -45.77 5.89
CA HIS A 106 -52.92 -45.10 6.60
C HIS A 106 -53.31 -43.75 5.96
N GLY A 107 -52.85 -43.43 4.76
CA GLY A 107 -53.20 -42.21 4.05
C GLY A 107 -52.52 -40.94 4.61
N GLY A 108 -51.54 -41.10 5.50
CA GLY A 108 -50.66 -40.01 5.91
C GLY A 108 -49.78 -39.59 4.74
N SER A 109 -49.41 -38.34 4.67
CA SER A 109 -48.38 -37.85 3.75
C SER A 109 -46.99 -38.37 4.20
N GLY A 110 -46.84 -39.70 4.17
CA GLY A 110 -45.54 -40.34 4.35
C GLY A 110 -44.61 -39.81 3.24
N ASN A 111 -43.53 -39.13 3.61
CA ASN A 111 -42.54 -38.69 2.66
C ASN A 111 -41.79 -39.92 2.15
N LEU A 112 -42.44 -40.67 1.30
CA LEU A 112 -41.75 -41.59 0.39
C LEU A 112 -40.79 -40.73 -0.38
N GLY A 113 -39.48 -41.00 -0.34
CA GLY A 113 -38.46 -40.23 -1.10
C GLY A 113 -38.88 -40.16 -2.58
N TYR A 114 -38.28 -39.22 -3.34
CA TYR A 114 -38.61 -38.99 -4.77
C TYR A 114 -38.48 -40.24 -5.64
N THR A 115 -37.73 -41.24 -5.19
CA THR A 115 -37.47 -42.51 -5.93
C THR A 115 -38.19 -43.70 -5.32
N GLN A 116 -38.88 -43.57 -4.17
CA GLN A 116 -39.51 -44.65 -3.45
C GLN A 116 -40.97 -44.76 -3.82
N TYR A 117 -41.40 -45.98 -4.15
CA TYR A 117 -42.78 -46.29 -4.51
C TYR A 117 -43.28 -47.43 -3.63
N GLN A 118 -44.59 -47.44 -3.33
CA GLN A 118 -45.24 -48.45 -2.51
C GLN A 118 -46.49 -49.00 -3.21
N TYR A 119 -46.68 -50.32 -3.15
CA TYR A 119 -47.90 -51.01 -3.51
C TYR A 119 -48.51 -51.63 -2.26
N ASP A 120 -49.80 -51.33 -2.01
CA ASP A 120 -50.59 -51.92 -0.93
C ASP A 120 -51.39 -53.07 -1.53
N VAL A 121 -50.93 -54.31 -1.36
CA VAL A 121 -51.52 -55.50 -1.96
C VAL A 121 -52.43 -56.18 -0.94
N LYS A 122 -53.69 -56.35 -1.30
CA LYS A 122 -54.64 -57.09 -0.48
C LYS A 122 -54.43 -58.58 -0.74
N MET A 123 -54.19 -59.37 0.32
CA MET A 123 -53.99 -60.82 0.30
C MET A 123 -55.28 -61.64 0.29
N ALA A 124 -55.27 -62.93 0.08
CA ALA A 124 -56.45 -63.79 -0.03
C ALA A 124 -57.27 -63.92 1.25
N ASP A 125 -56.67 -63.71 2.45
CA ASP A 125 -57.29 -63.71 3.78
C ASP A 125 -57.77 -62.35 4.24
N GLY A 126 -57.60 -61.30 3.43
CA GLY A 126 -57.95 -59.91 3.75
C GLY A 126 -56.87 -59.10 4.48
N SER A 127 -55.69 -59.67 4.77
CA SER A 127 -54.51 -58.95 5.25
C SER A 127 -53.91 -58.14 4.10
N PHE A 128 -52.97 -57.28 4.44
CA PHE A 128 -52.26 -56.42 3.45
C PHE A 128 -50.75 -56.72 3.46
N CYS A 129 -50.19 -56.81 2.28
CA CYS A 129 -48.75 -56.78 2.12
C CYS A 129 -48.30 -55.48 1.47
N LEU A 130 -47.51 -54.72 2.20
CA LEU A 130 -46.91 -53.46 1.74
C LEU A 130 -45.63 -53.79 1.01
N LEU A 131 -45.56 -53.54 -0.31
CA LEU A 131 -44.37 -53.75 -1.13
C LEU A 131 -43.76 -52.41 -1.47
N GLN A 132 -42.51 -52.18 -1.08
CA GLN A 132 -41.74 -50.97 -1.43
C GLN A 132 -40.56 -51.27 -2.34
N TYR A 133 -40.31 -50.36 -3.27
CA TYR A 133 -39.13 -50.40 -4.10
C TYR A 133 -38.58 -49.00 -4.34
N ASP A 134 -37.28 -48.96 -4.57
CA ASP A 134 -36.61 -47.73 -4.97
C ASP A 134 -36.37 -47.75 -6.49
N TYR A 135 -36.82 -46.72 -7.21
CA TYR A 135 -36.51 -46.52 -8.61
C TYR A 135 -35.10 -45.98 -8.77
N ALA A 136 -34.09 -46.77 -8.47
CA ALA A 136 -32.68 -46.51 -8.51
C ALA A 136 -31.96 -47.72 -9.15
N THR A 137 -30.69 -47.53 -9.52
CA THR A 137 -29.83 -48.60 -10.06
C THR A 137 -29.14 -49.33 -8.90
N PRO A 138 -29.67 -50.50 -8.45
CA PRO A 138 -29.03 -51.20 -7.32
C PRO A 138 -27.81 -52.00 -7.79
N TYR A 139 -26.93 -52.30 -6.86
CA TYR A 139 -25.88 -53.29 -7.09
C TYR A 139 -26.52 -54.69 -7.37
N ALA A 140 -25.94 -55.44 -8.30
CA ALA A 140 -26.44 -56.78 -8.61
C ALA A 140 -26.23 -57.76 -7.43
N ASP A 141 -25.08 -57.61 -6.71
CA ASP A 141 -24.77 -58.43 -5.54
C ASP A 141 -25.51 -57.88 -4.28
N PRO A 142 -26.34 -58.70 -3.60
CA PRO A 142 -27.02 -58.32 -2.38
C PRO A 142 -26.06 -57.88 -1.27
N ALA A 143 -24.91 -58.54 -1.11
CA ALA A 143 -23.93 -58.21 -0.08
C ALA A 143 -23.37 -56.76 -0.22
N LEU A 144 -23.25 -56.25 -1.45
CA LEU A 144 -22.82 -54.89 -1.72
C LEU A 144 -23.90 -53.86 -1.41
N ARG A 145 -25.18 -54.21 -1.54
CA ARG A 145 -26.32 -53.31 -1.20
C ARG A 145 -26.38 -53.01 0.30
N ASP A 146 -26.00 -53.94 1.13
CA ASP A 146 -26.05 -53.83 2.57
C ASP A 146 -24.82 -53.10 3.16
N THR A 147 -23.67 -53.18 2.46
CA THR A 147 -22.40 -52.65 2.95
C THR A 147 -22.03 -51.30 2.37
N LEU A 148 -22.38 -51.02 1.12
CA LEU A 148 -22.04 -49.80 0.39
C LEU A 148 -23.18 -48.77 0.42
N PRO A 149 -22.83 -47.45 0.38
CA PRO A 149 -23.82 -46.43 0.17
C PRO A 149 -24.52 -46.59 -1.18
N ASP A 150 -25.69 -45.97 -1.32
CA ASP A 150 -26.42 -45.95 -2.58
C ASP A 150 -25.53 -45.52 -3.77
N PHE A 151 -25.47 -46.42 -4.82
CA PHE A 151 -24.64 -46.21 -5.98
C PHE A 151 -24.90 -44.84 -6.65
N GLN A 152 -26.17 -44.46 -6.76
CA GLN A 152 -26.55 -43.23 -7.43
C GLN A 152 -25.99 -41.99 -6.72
N THR A 153 -26.00 -41.97 -5.40
CA THR A 153 -25.40 -40.93 -4.58
C THR A 153 -23.89 -40.87 -4.77
N CYS A 154 -23.20 -42.02 -4.66
CA CYS A 154 -21.76 -42.11 -4.91
C CYS A 154 -21.37 -41.66 -6.32
N TYR A 155 -22.16 -42.04 -7.31
CA TYR A 155 -21.95 -41.69 -8.71
C TYR A 155 -21.96 -40.17 -8.92
N PHE A 156 -22.96 -39.46 -8.41
CA PHE A 156 -23.03 -38.01 -8.56
C PHE A 156 -22.01 -37.27 -7.72
N VAL A 157 -21.69 -37.72 -6.51
CA VAL A 157 -20.67 -37.12 -5.66
C VAL A 157 -19.28 -37.23 -6.31
N LEU A 158 -18.94 -38.43 -6.84
CA LEU A 158 -17.65 -38.65 -7.53
C LEU A 158 -17.55 -37.84 -8.82
N LEU A 159 -18.64 -37.76 -9.59
CA LEU A 159 -18.69 -36.92 -10.79
C LEU A 159 -18.47 -35.45 -10.47
N ALA A 160 -19.17 -34.92 -9.44
CA ALA A 160 -19.01 -33.55 -9.02
C ALA A 160 -17.58 -33.29 -8.56
N ALA A 161 -17.00 -34.18 -7.76
CA ALA A 161 -15.62 -34.06 -7.29
C ALA A 161 -14.62 -34.01 -8.46
N LEU A 162 -14.81 -34.90 -9.48
CA LEU A 162 -13.94 -34.96 -10.66
C LEU A 162 -14.00 -33.66 -11.47
N ILE A 163 -15.20 -33.10 -11.67
CA ILE A 163 -15.41 -31.81 -12.35
C ILE A 163 -14.75 -30.67 -11.55
N PHE A 164 -14.93 -30.65 -10.23
CA PHE A 164 -14.30 -29.66 -9.36
C PHE A 164 -12.77 -29.69 -9.43
N VAL A 165 -12.19 -30.87 -9.39
CA VAL A 165 -10.72 -31.03 -9.50
C VAL A 165 -10.23 -30.56 -10.86
N TRP A 166 -10.95 -30.93 -11.95
CA TRP A 166 -10.60 -30.49 -13.31
C TRP A 166 -10.63 -28.95 -13.45
N LEU A 167 -11.72 -28.29 -13.01
CA LEU A 167 -11.88 -26.87 -13.07
C LEU A 167 -10.85 -26.15 -12.18
N GLY A 168 -10.62 -26.66 -10.99
CA GLY A 168 -9.59 -26.14 -10.07
C GLY A 168 -8.19 -26.18 -10.68
N TRP A 169 -7.84 -27.31 -11.32
CA TRP A 169 -6.57 -27.46 -12.03
C TRP A 169 -6.41 -26.44 -13.17
N GLN A 170 -7.41 -26.31 -14.02
CA GLN A 170 -7.37 -25.37 -15.15
C GLN A 170 -7.28 -23.92 -14.68
N THR A 171 -8.06 -23.56 -13.65
CA THR A 171 -8.01 -22.24 -13.04
C THR A 171 -6.64 -21.96 -12.44
N HIS A 172 -6.07 -22.91 -11.68
CA HIS A 172 -4.74 -22.78 -11.09
C HIS A 172 -3.66 -22.54 -12.14
N CYS A 173 -3.67 -23.30 -13.23
CA CYS A 173 -2.72 -23.12 -14.34
C CYS A 173 -2.83 -21.73 -14.97
N THR A 174 -4.05 -21.24 -15.17
CA THR A 174 -4.30 -19.94 -15.80
C THR A 174 -3.89 -18.79 -14.86
N VAL A 175 -4.24 -18.87 -13.57
CA VAL A 175 -3.85 -17.87 -12.56
C VAL A 175 -2.33 -17.76 -12.44
N ARG A 176 -1.58 -18.87 -12.52
CA ARG A 176 -0.11 -18.83 -12.52
C ARG A 176 0.47 -18.02 -13.69
N VAL A 177 -0.15 -18.11 -14.86
CA VAL A 177 0.28 -17.33 -16.03
C VAL A 177 0.07 -15.82 -15.74
N PHE A 178 -1.11 -15.45 -15.24
CA PHE A 178 -1.39 -14.03 -14.91
C PHE A 178 -0.53 -13.52 -13.77
N ALA A 179 -0.30 -14.32 -12.73
CA ALA A 179 0.55 -13.92 -11.61
C ALA A 179 1.99 -13.60 -12.06
N ALA A 180 2.53 -14.38 -13.00
CA ALA A 180 3.85 -14.11 -13.57
C ALA A 180 3.89 -12.79 -14.36
N GLU A 181 2.85 -12.50 -15.16
CA GLU A 181 2.76 -11.25 -15.92
C GLU A 181 2.59 -10.03 -15.00
N THR A 182 1.78 -10.17 -13.94
CA THR A 182 1.58 -9.11 -12.94
C THR A 182 2.88 -8.81 -12.17
N ALA A 183 3.67 -9.84 -11.85
CA ALA A 183 4.97 -9.65 -11.22
C ALA A 183 5.92 -8.81 -12.09
N CYS A 184 5.91 -9.00 -13.43
CA CYS A 184 6.71 -8.18 -14.35
C CYS A 184 6.28 -6.70 -14.30
N LEU A 185 4.97 -6.41 -14.17
CA LEU A 185 4.48 -5.02 -14.02
C LEU A 185 4.93 -4.40 -12.69
N HIS A 186 4.88 -5.14 -11.59
CA HIS A 186 5.38 -4.64 -10.30
C HIS A 186 6.87 -4.30 -10.36
N HIS A 187 7.69 -5.18 -10.93
CA HIS A 187 9.11 -4.90 -11.15
C HIS A 187 9.35 -3.66 -12.01
N ALA A 188 8.50 -3.43 -13.02
CA ALA A 188 8.62 -2.23 -13.86
C ALA A 188 8.30 -0.94 -13.07
N VAL A 189 7.28 -0.97 -12.20
CA VAL A 189 6.95 0.16 -11.30
C VAL A 189 8.12 0.44 -10.35
N ASP A 190 8.69 -0.60 -9.72
CA ASP A 190 9.81 -0.47 -8.81
C ASP A 190 11.05 0.09 -9.51
N ALA A 191 11.31 -0.35 -10.76
CA ALA A 191 12.41 0.17 -11.57
C ALA A 191 12.26 1.65 -11.92
N ILE A 192 11.03 2.12 -12.21
CA ILE A 192 10.73 3.55 -12.45
C ILE A 192 10.92 4.33 -11.15
N ALA A 193 10.42 3.84 -10.03
CA ALA A 193 10.58 4.48 -8.72
C ALA A 193 12.06 4.61 -8.31
N ALA A 194 12.88 3.62 -8.68
CA ALA A 194 14.33 3.64 -8.49
C ALA A 194 15.08 4.48 -9.53
N GLN A 195 14.40 5.13 -10.47
CA GLN A 195 14.99 5.89 -11.60
C GLN A 195 15.91 5.03 -12.51
N GLN A 196 15.57 3.75 -12.67
CA GLN A 196 16.33 2.79 -13.48
C GLN A 196 15.47 2.11 -14.55
N PRO A 197 14.88 2.87 -15.50
CA PRO A 197 13.97 2.34 -16.52
C PRO A 197 14.60 1.29 -17.45
N GLU A 198 15.91 1.23 -17.55
CA GLU A 198 16.64 0.19 -18.29
C GLU A 198 16.54 -1.20 -17.67
N ARG A 199 16.16 -1.32 -16.41
CA ARG A 199 15.91 -2.62 -15.76
C ARG A 199 14.56 -3.24 -16.12
N ILE A 200 13.70 -2.51 -16.83
CA ILE A 200 12.41 -3.02 -17.29
C ILE A 200 12.65 -3.98 -18.45
N ASP A 201 12.42 -5.28 -18.22
CA ASP A 201 12.43 -6.28 -19.28
C ASP A 201 11.06 -6.30 -19.99
N ALA A 202 10.91 -5.43 -20.98
CA ALA A 202 9.69 -5.31 -21.76
C ALA A 202 9.43 -6.53 -22.68
N ASP A 203 10.47 -7.30 -23.02
CA ASP A 203 10.39 -8.51 -23.84
C ASP A 203 10.17 -9.79 -23.01
N GLY A 204 10.25 -9.71 -21.68
CA GLY A 204 10.05 -10.83 -20.77
C GLY A 204 8.60 -11.30 -20.66
N ALA A 205 7.63 -10.44 -20.99
CA ALA A 205 6.21 -10.76 -20.98
C ALA A 205 5.85 -11.80 -22.06
N ARG A 206 4.91 -12.71 -21.74
CA ARG A 206 4.37 -13.71 -22.67
C ARG A 206 3.13 -13.23 -23.40
N LEU A 207 2.42 -12.26 -22.79
CA LEU A 207 1.19 -11.70 -23.33
C LEU A 207 1.49 -10.38 -24.05
N ARG A 208 0.93 -10.25 -25.27
CA ARG A 208 1.15 -9.07 -26.12
C ARG A 208 0.72 -7.77 -25.46
N GLU A 209 -0.39 -7.80 -24.76
CA GLU A 209 -0.96 -6.65 -24.06
C GLU A 209 -0.05 -6.19 -22.92
N PHE A 210 0.53 -7.12 -22.16
CA PHE A 210 1.47 -6.82 -21.08
C PHE A 210 2.82 -6.32 -21.62
N SER A 211 3.34 -6.93 -22.68
CA SER A 211 4.55 -6.45 -23.35
C SER A 211 4.38 -5.01 -23.86
N ALA A 212 3.24 -4.69 -24.49
CA ALA A 212 2.96 -3.32 -24.95
C ALA A 212 2.91 -2.32 -23.78
N THR A 213 2.32 -2.71 -22.65
CA THR A 213 2.28 -1.88 -21.45
C THR A 213 3.69 -1.66 -20.86
N LEU A 214 4.49 -2.72 -20.77
CA LEU A 214 5.88 -2.62 -20.28
C LEU A 214 6.75 -1.72 -21.16
N HIS A 215 6.60 -1.81 -22.48
CA HIS A 215 7.30 -0.89 -23.41
C HIS A 215 6.87 0.56 -23.21
N ALA A 216 5.57 0.81 -23.04
CA ALA A 216 5.08 2.15 -22.75
C ALA A 216 5.63 2.68 -21.42
N MET A 217 5.62 1.86 -20.35
CA MET A 217 6.20 2.20 -19.06
C MET A 217 7.70 2.48 -19.13
N GLN A 218 8.45 1.70 -19.91
CA GLN A 218 9.88 1.91 -20.12
C GLN A 218 10.15 3.25 -20.83
N THR A 219 9.37 3.56 -21.86
CA THR A 219 9.48 4.84 -22.58
C THR A 219 9.17 6.02 -21.65
N MET A 220 8.04 5.97 -20.93
CA MET A 220 7.66 7.01 -19.96
C MET A 220 8.71 7.15 -18.84
N GLY A 221 9.24 6.04 -18.35
CA GLY A 221 10.30 6.06 -17.32
C GLY A 221 11.57 6.75 -17.82
N ARG A 222 11.99 6.52 -19.07
CA ARG A 222 13.13 7.22 -19.69
C ARG A 222 12.86 8.71 -19.83
N GLU A 223 11.72 9.09 -20.40
CA GLU A 223 11.33 10.49 -20.58
C GLU A 223 11.28 11.24 -19.24
N LEU A 224 10.75 10.60 -18.19
CA LEU A 224 10.73 11.16 -16.85
C LEU A 224 12.15 11.38 -16.30
N THR A 225 13.01 10.37 -16.43
CA THR A 225 14.42 10.45 -15.97
C THR A 225 15.17 11.55 -16.71
N ASP A 226 15.02 11.63 -18.04
CA ASP A 226 15.66 12.66 -18.87
C ASP A 226 15.15 14.07 -18.52
N SER A 227 13.84 14.20 -18.26
CA SER A 227 13.24 15.47 -17.84
C SER A 227 13.79 15.94 -16.49
N LEU A 228 13.86 15.04 -15.50
CA LEU A 228 14.41 15.35 -14.18
C LEU A 228 15.90 15.74 -14.27
N GLN A 229 16.69 15.01 -15.05
CA GLN A 229 18.10 15.34 -15.27
C GLN A 229 18.28 16.70 -15.97
N SER A 230 17.41 17.01 -16.95
CA SER A 230 17.42 18.30 -17.64
C SER A 230 17.08 19.44 -16.69
N GLN A 231 16.06 19.28 -15.83
CA GLN A 231 15.74 20.27 -14.80
C GLN A 231 16.90 20.48 -13.84
N TRP A 232 17.53 19.42 -13.38
CA TRP A 232 18.69 19.48 -12.49
C TRP A 232 19.86 20.24 -13.12
N ARG A 233 20.16 19.96 -14.39
CA ARG A 233 21.21 20.68 -15.14
C ARG A 233 20.87 22.18 -15.29
N MET A 234 19.62 22.50 -15.59
CA MET A 234 19.19 23.89 -15.70
C MET A 234 19.31 24.66 -14.37
N GLU A 235 18.95 24.02 -13.25
CA GLU A 235 19.12 24.61 -11.92
C GLU A 235 20.60 24.84 -11.58
N GLN A 236 21.46 23.86 -11.88
CA GLN A 236 22.90 23.96 -11.68
C GLN A 236 23.52 25.09 -12.54
N GLN A 237 23.18 25.17 -13.83
CA GLN A 237 23.64 26.24 -14.70
C GLN A 237 23.18 27.61 -14.21
N ARG A 238 21.94 27.72 -13.73
CA ARG A 238 21.42 28.97 -13.16
C ARG A 238 22.19 29.39 -11.91
N ALA A 239 22.53 28.45 -11.03
CA ALA A 239 23.31 28.71 -9.84
C ALA A 239 24.75 29.15 -10.19
N GLU A 240 25.40 28.51 -11.17
CA GLU A 240 26.74 28.88 -11.67
C GLU A 240 26.75 30.28 -12.31
N GLN A 241 25.73 30.61 -13.12
CA GLN A 241 25.60 31.93 -13.73
C GLN A 241 25.47 33.04 -12.67
N ILE A 242 24.64 32.80 -11.64
CA ILE A 242 24.47 33.78 -10.55
C ILE A 242 25.74 33.89 -9.74
N ALA A 243 26.46 32.80 -9.48
CA ALA A 243 27.74 32.86 -8.78
C ALA A 243 28.80 33.67 -9.57
N ALA A 244 28.89 33.50 -10.87
CA ALA A 244 29.80 34.23 -11.74
C ALA A 244 29.45 35.73 -11.78
N LEU A 245 28.17 36.07 -12.01
CA LEU A 245 27.71 37.47 -12.00
C LEU A 245 27.96 38.15 -10.65
N THR A 246 27.75 37.44 -9.55
CA THR A 246 28.00 37.94 -8.20
C THR A 246 29.48 38.25 -7.98
N HIS A 247 30.37 37.38 -8.47
CA HIS A 247 31.81 37.59 -8.41
C HIS A 247 32.23 38.82 -9.20
N ASP A 248 31.73 38.95 -10.43
CA ASP A 248 32.10 40.03 -11.35
C ASP A 248 31.58 41.39 -10.87
N LEU A 249 30.44 41.43 -10.16
CA LEU A 249 29.90 42.65 -9.55
C LEU A 249 30.60 42.99 -8.24
N LYS A 250 31.16 42.02 -7.51
CA LYS A 250 31.89 42.29 -6.25
C LYS A 250 33.12 43.13 -6.49
N THR A 251 33.85 42.89 -7.56
CA THR A 251 35.10 43.65 -7.88
C THR A 251 34.88 45.15 -8.06
N PRO A 252 33.97 45.63 -8.94
CA PRO A 252 33.72 47.05 -9.09
C PRO A 252 33.16 47.70 -7.83
N LEU A 253 32.32 46.99 -7.07
CA LEU A 253 31.80 47.49 -5.81
C LEU A 253 32.91 47.68 -4.76
N SER A 254 33.89 46.75 -4.68
CA SER A 254 35.05 46.89 -3.79
C SER A 254 35.95 48.06 -4.19
N ILE A 255 36.07 48.35 -5.48
CA ILE A 255 36.83 49.51 -5.98
C ILE A 255 36.09 50.82 -5.57
N ILE A 256 34.77 50.88 -5.75
CA ILE A 256 33.96 52.03 -5.36
C ILE A 256 34.08 52.25 -3.86
N GLN A 257 33.95 51.24 -3.05
CA GLN A 257 34.08 51.31 -1.61
C GLN A 257 35.46 51.80 -1.18
N GLY A 258 36.53 51.18 -1.70
CA GLY A 258 37.90 51.57 -1.36
C GLY A 258 38.22 53.03 -1.73
N ASN A 259 37.69 53.54 -2.87
CA ASN A 259 37.85 54.98 -3.21
C ASN A 259 37.00 55.89 -2.28
N ALA A 260 35.82 55.44 -1.89
CA ALA A 260 35.00 56.21 -0.94
C ALA A 260 35.61 56.25 0.48
N ASP A 261 36.21 55.11 0.92
CA ASP A 261 36.94 55.02 2.18
C ASP A 261 38.15 56.00 2.20
N LEU A 262 38.95 56.02 1.10
CA LEU A 262 40.08 56.97 0.96
C LEU A 262 39.61 58.44 0.97
N LEU A 263 38.48 58.73 0.27
CA LEU A 263 37.91 60.08 0.31
C LEU A 263 37.41 60.48 1.72
N ALA A 264 36.95 59.50 2.51
CA ALA A 264 36.49 59.77 3.89
C ALA A 264 37.64 60.15 4.85
N GLU A 265 38.91 59.82 4.51
CA GLU A 265 40.08 60.14 5.26
C GLU A 265 40.57 61.59 4.98
N ASP A 266 40.09 62.27 3.93
CA ASP A 266 40.46 63.65 3.56
C ASP A 266 39.58 64.63 4.33
N ALA A 267 40.06 65.87 4.38
CA ALA A 267 39.33 67.01 5.02
C ALA A 267 38.14 67.43 4.13
N LEU A 268 36.99 66.84 4.35
CA LEU A 268 35.74 67.01 3.57
C LEU A 268 34.88 68.11 4.21
N SER A 269 34.12 68.88 3.40
CA SER A 269 33.00 69.69 3.89
C SER A 269 31.84 68.77 4.40
N ALA A 270 30.95 69.32 5.23
CA ALA A 270 29.84 68.57 5.81
C ALA A 270 28.94 67.96 4.75
N ASP A 271 28.70 68.61 3.61
CA ASP A 271 27.92 68.07 2.48
C ASP A 271 28.67 66.95 1.79
N GLN A 272 29.97 67.09 1.58
CA GLN A 272 30.78 65.99 0.96
C GLN A 272 30.87 64.78 1.87
N GLN A 273 31.00 64.97 3.18
CA GLN A 273 30.99 63.84 4.13
C GLN A 273 29.68 63.11 4.10
N THR A 274 28.53 63.80 4.02
CA THR A 274 27.21 63.18 3.89
C THR A 274 27.10 62.36 2.58
N GLN A 275 27.68 62.85 1.47
CA GLN A 275 27.70 62.17 0.18
C GLN A 275 28.58 60.90 0.20
N VAL A 276 29.78 60.98 0.78
CA VAL A 276 30.68 59.84 0.92
C VAL A 276 30.07 58.76 1.79
N GLU A 277 29.47 59.12 2.92
CA GLU A 277 28.73 58.18 3.78
C GLU A 277 27.56 57.53 3.02
N ALA A 278 26.85 58.25 2.15
CA ALA A 278 25.78 57.68 1.33
C ALA A 278 26.31 56.68 0.29
N ILE A 279 27.48 56.94 -0.30
CA ILE A 279 28.14 56.00 -1.23
C ILE A 279 28.58 54.74 -0.48
N LEU A 280 29.22 54.85 0.67
CA LEU A 280 29.64 53.71 1.49
C LEU A 280 28.45 52.86 1.93
N ARG A 281 27.38 53.49 2.40
CA ARG A 281 26.14 52.78 2.70
C ARG A 281 25.54 52.10 1.48
N GLY A 282 25.57 52.71 0.29
CA GLY A 282 25.09 52.16 -0.96
C GLY A 282 25.87 50.94 -1.44
N THR A 283 27.22 51.03 -1.36
CA THR A 283 28.10 49.92 -1.73
C THR A 283 28.00 48.73 -0.80
N ASP A 284 27.93 48.98 0.51
CA ASP A 284 27.72 47.90 1.51
C ASP A 284 26.39 47.18 1.27
N ARG A 285 25.32 47.94 1.00
CA ARG A 285 24.02 47.36 0.59
C ARG A 285 24.13 46.48 -0.61
N ALA A 286 24.81 46.93 -1.66
CA ALA A 286 24.96 46.15 -2.89
C ALA A 286 25.75 44.85 -2.66
N GLN A 287 26.82 44.87 -1.85
CA GLN A 287 27.59 43.70 -1.49
C GLN A 287 26.77 42.69 -0.68
N GLN A 288 25.99 43.16 0.29
CA GLN A 288 25.08 42.30 1.05
C GLN A 288 24.01 41.66 0.16
N TYR A 289 23.50 42.43 -0.81
CA TYR A 289 22.52 41.91 -1.80
C TYR A 289 23.13 40.79 -2.65
N LEU A 290 24.35 40.98 -3.14
CA LEU A 290 25.06 39.97 -3.91
C LEU A 290 25.36 38.71 -3.08
N ALA A 291 25.74 38.87 -1.81
CA ALA A 291 25.97 37.73 -0.91
C ALA A 291 24.69 36.93 -0.68
N ALA A 292 23.55 37.63 -0.51
CA ALA A 292 22.25 36.95 -0.36
C ALA A 292 21.80 36.22 -1.63
N LEU A 293 21.96 36.84 -2.81
CA LEU A 293 21.66 36.19 -4.09
C LEU A 293 22.49 34.94 -4.28
N ARG A 294 23.79 35.00 -4.02
CA ARG A 294 24.66 33.80 -4.09
C ARG A 294 24.20 32.70 -3.17
N THR A 295 23.85 33.04 -1.93
CA THR A 295 23.33 32.04 -0.98
C THR A 295 21.96 31.51 -1.39
N ALA A 296 21.11 32.38 -1.97
CA ALA A 296 19.79 32.00 -2.43
C ALA A 296 19.82 30.95 -3.57
N CYS A 297 20.86 30.97 -4.36
CA CYS A 297 21.02 30.09 -5.52
C CYS A 297 22.05 28.97 -5.32
N ALA A 298 22.76 28.94 -4.18
CA ALA A 298 23.66 27.86 -3.85
C ALA A 298 22.90 26.53 -3.71
N PRO A 299 23.38 25.42 -4.27
CA PRO A 299 22.82 24.11 -4.01
C PRO A 299 22.88 23.83 -2.50
N PRO A 300 21.92 23.06 -1.94
CA PRO A 300 21.97 22.68 -0.53
C PRO A 300 23.31 22.01 -0.24
N ALA A 301 24.04 22.53 0.76
CA ALA A 301 25.30 21.93 1.16
C ALA A 301 25.06 20.49 1.64
N THR A 302 25.96 19.59 1.29
CA THR A 302 25.92 18.21 1.79
C THR A 302 26.05 18.23 3.30
N GLY A 303 25.09 17.61 3.99
CA GLY A 303 25.09 17.56 5.46
C GLY A 303 26.32 16.81 5.97
N GLU A 304 27.07 17.44 6.85
CA GLU A 304 28.16 16.84 7.61
C GLU A 304 27.64 16.41 8.98
N THR A 305 28.24 15.37 9.54
CA THR A 305 27.87 14.91 10.88
C THR A 305 28.77 15.58 11.91
N PHE A 306 28.22 16.38 12.81
CA PHE A 306 28.96 17.08 13.84
C PHE A 306 28.22 17.10 15.18
N SER A 307 28.94 17.43 16.26
CA SER A 307 28.37 17.55 17.60
C SER A 307 27.66 18.89 17.79
N SER A 308 26.45 18.86 18.37
CA SER A 308 25.73 20.09 18.75
C SER A 308 26.54 20.96 19.73
N HIS A 309 27.37 20.33 20.58
CA HIS A 309 28.23 21.07 21.53
C HIS A 309 29.29 21.90 20.82
N THR A 310 29.85 21.45 19.70
CA THR A 310 30.78 22.23 18.89
C THR A 310 30.10 23.48 18.36
N LEU A 311 28.91 23.36 17.79
CA LEU A 311 28.10 24.48 17.33
C LEU A 311 27.79 25.48 18.44
N VAL A 312 27.37 24.98 19.61
CA VAL A 312 27.05 25.85 20.79
C VAL A 312 28.29 26.58 21.28
N SER A 313 29.46 25.95 21.28
CA SER A 313 30.72 26.56 21.73
C SER A 313 31.11 27.73 20.82
N GLU A 314 31.05 27.55 19.50
CA GLU A 314 31.35 28.62 18.52
C GLU A 314 30.32 29.76 18.63
N LEU A 315 29.03 29.41 18.74
CA LEU A 315 27.96 30.43 18.94
C LEU A 315 28.12 31.20 20.25
N ALA A 316 28.59 30.57 21.31
CA ALA A 316 28.81 31.20 22.59
C ALA A 316 29.91 32.30 22.52
N GLU A 317 30.97 32.04 21.74
CA GLU A 317 32.02 33.04 21.51
C GLU A 317 31.50 34.25 20.74
N THR A 318 30.80 34.01 19.61
CA THR A 318 30.18 35.03 18.79
C THR A 318 29.13 35.85 19.60
N ALA A 319 28.28 35.15 20.36
CA ALA A 319 27.24 35.81 21.17
C ALA A 319 27.85 36.71 22.26
N ARG A 320 28.93 36.31 22.93
CA ARG A 320 29.65 37.17 23.90
C ARG A 320 30.23 38.37 23.22
N ALA A 321 30.87 38.20 22.04
CA ALA A 321 31.45 39.33 21.30
C ALA A 321 30.40 40.34 20.83
N LEU A 322 29.19 39.91 20.51
CA LEU A 322 28.07 40.77 20.10
C LEU A 322 27.40 41.49 21.33
N CYS A 323 27.18 40.76 22.42
CA CYS A 323 26.45 41.27 23.56
C CYS A 323 27.26 42.27 24.41
N ALA A 324 28.59 42.05 24.55
CA ALA A 324 29.43 42.86 25.40
C ALA A 324 29.44 44.37 25.00
N PRO A 325 29.69 44.76 23.74
CA PRO A 325 29.66 46.16 23.33
C PRO A 325 28.25 46.78 23.37
N ALA A 326 27.22 45.95 23.16
CA ALA A 326 25.82 46.37 23.21
C ALA A 326 25.31 46.62 24.66
N GLY A 327 26.02 46.12 25.67
CA GLY A 327 25.59 46.20 27.06
C GLY A 327 24.38 45.31 27.36
N VAL A 328 24.30 44.19 26.69
CA VAL A 328 23.21 43.19 26.80
C VAL A 328 23.71 41.97 27.58
N GLN A 329 22.90 41.44 28.47
CA GLN A 329 23.24 40.21 29.20
C GLN A 329 22.97 38.97 28.31
N LEU A 330 23.92 38.03 28.28
CA LEU A 330 23.79 36.76 27.57
C LEU A 330 23.50 35.61 28.53
N ILE A 331 22.43 34.87 28.29
CA ILE A 331 22.12 33.60 28.96
C ILE A 331 22.24 32.47 27.95
N LEU A 332 23.15 31.53 28.24
CA LEU A 332 23.32 30.31 27.44
C LEU A 332 22.74 29.13 28.20
N ASN A 333 21.88 28.38 27.54
CA ASN A 333 21.22 27.20 28.10
C ASN A 333 21.28 26.03 27.11
N GLU A 334 22.25 25.13 27.30
CA GLU A 334 22.39 23.94 26.52
C GLU A 334 21.76 22.74 27.26
N GLN A 335 20.54 22.34 26.87
CA GLN A 335 19.78 21.26 27.48
C GLN A 335 19.92 19.95 26.73
N TRP A 336 20.51 19.95 25.55
CA TRP A 336 20.71 18.76 24.75
C TRP A 336 22.07 18.78 24.05
N GLN A 337 22.74 17.62 24.12
CA GLN A 337 23.96 17.34 23.40
C GLN A 337 23.78 16.07 22.57
N GLY A 338 24.09 16.14 21.30
CA GLY A 338 23.94 15.02 20.38
C GLY A 338 24.56 15.31 19.02
N THR A 339 24.37 14.41 18.10
CA THR A 339 24.90 14.49 16.74
C THR A 339 23.87 15.10 15.80
N LEU A 340 24.29 16.07 15.02
CA LEU A 340 23.50 16.71 13.95
C LEU A 340 24.07 16.31 12.59
N CYS A 341 23.21 16.18 11.59
CA CYS A 341 23.58 16.01 10.19
C CYS A 341 23.08 17.23 9.40
N ALA A 342 23.94 18.22 9.25
CA ALA A 342 23.62 19.47 8.59
C ALA A 342 24.92 20.13 8.05
N ALA A 343 24.77 21.17 7.23
CA ALA A 343 25.90 22.02 6.87
C ALA A 343 26.26 22.90 8.07
N GLN A 344 27.30 22.54 8.83
CA GLN A 344 27.69 23.24 10.08
C GLN A 344 27.89 24.76 9.87
N CYS A 345 28.60 25.14 8.80
CA CYS A 345 28.86 26.55 8.49
C CYS A 345 27.56 27.32 8.21
N ASP A 346 26.60 26.72 7.51
CA ASP A 346 25.32 27.36 7.20
C ASP A 346 24.47 27.53 8.46
N LEU A 347 24.46 26.49 9.31
CA LEU A 347 23.72 26.50 10.55
C LEU A 347 24.31 27.50 11.57
N LEU A 348 25.64 27.55 11.66
CA LEU A 348 26.33 28.55 12.48
C LEU A 348 25.96 29.98 12.05
N ARG A 349 26.08 30.26 10.75
CA ARG A 349 25.73 31.57 10.19
C ARG A 349 24.26 31.93 10.35
N ALA A 350 23.34 30.91 10.23
CA ALA A 350 21.93 31.15 10.50
C ALA A 350 21.69 31.57 11.95
N ALA A 351 22.32 30.88 12.90
CA ALA A 351 22.22 31.18 14.33
C ALA A 351 22.86 32.55 14.68
N GLU A 352 24.00 32.89 14.08
CA GLU A 352 24.62 34.21 14.21
C GLU A 352 23.69 35.33 13.74
N ASN A 353 23.01 35.14 12.61
CA ASN A 353 22.02 36.10 12.12
C ASN A 353 20.83 36.28 13.09
N LEU A 354 20.39 35.22 13.75
CA LEU A 354 19.34 35.28 14.76
C LEU A 354 19.84 36.01 16.01
N LEU A 355 21.07 35.74 16.44
CA LEU A 355 21.71 36.43 17.59
C LEU A 355 21.94 37.91 17.33
N ASP A 356 22.51 38.29 16.17
CA ASP A 356 22.71 39.69 15.81
C ASP A 356 21.39 40.46 15.81
N ASN A 357 20.33 39.85 15.26
CA ASN A 357 19.00 40.44 15.28
C ASN A 357 18.47 40.63 16.72
N ALA A 358 18.61 39.63 17.60
CA ALA A 358 18.19 39.71 18.99
C ALA A 358 18.94 40.77 19.77
N VAL A 359 20.29 40.84 19.64
CA VAL A 359 21.12 41.83 20.34
C VAL A 359 20.77 43.25 19.90
N ARG A 360 20.54 43.47 18.62
CA ARG A 360 20.19 44.77 18.05
C ARG A 360 18.89 45.35 18.62
N TYR A 361 17.87 44.49 18.73
CA TYR A 361 16.55 44.97 19.21
C TYR A 361 16.40 44.91 20.73
N THR A 362 17.41 44.43 21.45
CA THR A 362 17.43 44.42 22.90
C THR A 362 17.94 45.77 23.43
N PRO A 363 17.21 46.46 24.32
CA PRO A 363 17.71 47.69 24.95
C PRO A 363 18.92 47.39 25.86
N ARG A 364 19.77 48.39 26.08
CA ARG A 364 20.89 48.28 27.03
C ARG A 364 20.41 47.83 28.40
N GLY A 365 21.08 46.85 29.00
CA GLY A 365 20.67 46.21 30.24
C GLY A 365 19.62 45.12 30.09
N GLY A 366 19.12 44.87 28.87
CA GLY A 366 18.26 43.73 28.56
C GLY A 366 19.02 42.44 28.45
N THR A 367 18.30 41.35 28.12
CA THR A 367 18.83 39.96 28.10
C THR A 367 18.53 39.30 26.78
N VAL A 368 19.53 38.61 26.24
CA VAL A 368 19.38 37.65 25.12
C VAL A 368 19.64 36.25 25.64
N THR A 369 18.73 35.36 25.38
CA THR A 369 18.82 33.93 25.78
C THR A 369 18.99 33.05 24.55
N LEU A 370 20.04 32.25 24.51
CA LEU A 370 20.24 31.19 23.54
C LEU A 370 19.94 29.85 24.20
N LEU A 371 18.90 29.16 23.75
CA LEU A 371 18.50 27.85 24.23
C LEU A 371 18.71 26.81 23.12
N VAL A 372 19.41 25.75 23.47
CA VAL A 372 19.52 24.53 22.61
C VAL A 372 18.89 23.35 23.32
N THR A 373 17.88 22.76 22.70
CA THR A 373 17.13 21.65 23.28
C THR A 373 16.69 20.67 22.21
N LYS A 374 16.10 19.53 22.63
CA LYS A 374 15.48 18.53 21.76
C LYS A 374 14.02 18.38 22.14
N GLU A 375 13.14 18.45 21.15
CA GLU A 375 11.73 18.09 21.30
C GLU A 375 11.38 16.97 20.34
N LYS A 376 10.98 15.80 20.85
CA LYS A 376 10.74 14.59 20.05
C LYS A 376 11.97 14.21 19.21
N GLN A 377 11.87 14.33 17.88
CA GLN A 377 12.93 14.06 16.92
C GLN A 377 13.55 15.32 16.30
N ASP A 378 13.24 16.49 16.87
CA ASP A 378 13.73 17.77 16.36
C ASP A 378 14.77 18.38 17.28
N PHE A 379 15.87 18.83 16.70
CA PHE A 379 16.80 19.77 17.29
C PHE A 379 16.20 21.17 17.26
N ILE A 380 16.24 21.88 18.35
CA ILE A 380 15.72 23.23 18.49
C ILE A 380 16.81 24.16 18.96
N LEU A 381 17.08 25.21 18.17
CA LEU A 381 17.87 26.33 18.55
C LEU A 381 16.94 27.56 18.65
N ARG A 382 16.79 28.11 19.85
CA ARG A 382 15.89 29.22 20.13
C ARG A 382 16.69 30.41 20.66
N VAL A 383 16.50 31.57 20.02
CA VAL A 383 17.04 32.86 20.46
C VAL A 383 15.87 33.70 20.89
N THR A 384 15.91 34.17 22.16
CA THR A 384 14.87 35.02 22.76
C THR A 384 15.49 36.29 23.28
N ASP A 385 14.87 37.42 23.02
CA ASP A 385 15.30 38.75 23.51
C ASP A 385 14.27 39.38 24.46
N THR A 386 14.67 40.42 25.16
CA THR A 386 13.77 41.25 26.00
C THR A 386 13.43 42.59 25.34
N GLY A 387 13.53 42.65 24.02
CA GLY A 387 13.18 43.81 23.22
C GLY A 387 11.67 43.96 22.99
N PRO A 388 11.25 44.83 22.08
CA PRO A 388 9.85 45.11 21.81
C PRO A 388 9.13 44.00 21.04
N GLY A 389 9.84 42.94 20.63
CA GLY A 389 9.30 41.83 19.83
C GLY A 389 9.06 42.20 18.37
N PHE A 390 8.48 41.29 17.64
CA PHE A 390 8.09 41.43 16.23
C PHE A 390 6.70 42.06 16.10
N THR A 391 6.50 42.91 15.10
CA THR A 391 5.15 43.41 14.77
C THR A 391 4.31 42.31 14.15
N ALA A 392 3.00 42.48 14.07
CA ALA A 392 2.11 41.53 13.42
C ALA A 392 2.46 41.31 11.92
N GLU A 393 2.92 42.38 11.25
CA GLU A 393 3.38 42.32 9.87
C GLU A 393 4.71 41.56 9.76
N ALA A 394 5.66 41.81 10.66
CA ALA A 394 6.91 41.06 10.71
C ALA A 394 6.70 39.56 10.96
N LEU A 395 5.79 39.18 11.88
CA LEU A 395 5.45 37.76 12.10
C LEU A 395 4.88 37.08 10.85
N ALA A 396 4.12 37.79 10.03
CA ALA A 396 3.53 37.28 8.81
C ALA A 396 4.55 37.17 7.66
N ARG A 397 5.44 38.14 7.52
CA ARG A 397 6.34 38.30 6.37
C ARG A 397 7.82 38.09 6.67
N ALA A 398 8.17 37.89 7.92
CA ALA A 398 9.55 37.67 8.32
C ALA A 398 10.10 36.37 7.65
N GLY A 399 11.25 36.51 7.03
CA GLY A 399 11.84 35.48 6.19
C GLY A 399 11.45 35.55 4.69
N GLU A 400 10.71 36.57 4.26
CA GLU A 400 10.69 37.01 2.87
C GLU A 400 12.01 37.75 2.54
N LEU A 401 12.43 37.61 1.29
CA LEU A 401 13.65 38.29 0.82
C LEU A 401 13.47 39.81 0.92
N LEU A 402 14.40 40.51 1.57
CA LEU A 402 14.40 41.97 1.70
C LEU A 402 13.29 42.59 2.56
N TYR A 403 12.56 41.82 3.34
CA TYR A 403 11.57 42.35 4.23
C TYR A 403 12.25 43.06 5.42
N THR A 404 12.01 44.37 5.58
CA THR A 404 12.40 45.15 6.74
C THR A 404 11.25 46.09 7.17
N GLU A 405 11.08 46.29 8.44
CA GLU A 405 10.12 47.30 8.94
C GLU A 405 10.64 48.71 8.67
N ALA A 406 9.98 49.47 7.82
CA ALA A 406 10.41 50.83 7.38
C ALA A 406 10.58 51.85 8.51
N ALA A 407 9.91 51.68 9.65
CA ALA A 407 9.95 52.58 10.79
C ALA A 407 11.17 52.42 11.70
N ARG A 408 12.01 51.38 11.53
CA ARG A 408 13.15 51.05 12.40
C ARG A 408 14.50 51.05 11.67
N SER A 409 14.56 51.63 10.46
CA SER A 409 15.66 51.40 9.51
C SER A 409 16.74 52.50 9.51
N ASP A 410 17.20 53.00 10.68
CA ASP A 410 18.37 53.87 10.68
C ASP A 410 19.72 53.16 10.67
N THR A 411 19.75 51.84 10.51
CA THR A 411 20.99 51.06 10.50
C THR A 411 21.04 49.98 9.42
N ALA A 412 22.21 49.71 8.91
CA ALA A 412 22.67 49.04 7.69
C ALA A 412 22.24 47.61 7.40
N HIS A 413 21.31 46.97 8.12
CA HIS A 413 20.99 45.53 7.94
C HIS A 413 19.57 45.34 7.47
N GLN A 414 19.41 44.76 6.28
CA GLN A 414 18.18 44.80 5.49
C GLN A 414 17.54 43.41 5.26
N GLY A 415 16.91 42.82 6.29
CA GLY A 415 15.98 41.70 6.09
C GLY A 415 16.57 40.38 5.56
N PHE A 416 17.90 40.26 5.47
CA PHE A 416 18.56 39.05 4.96
C PHE A 416 18.73 37.95 6.02
N GLY A 417 18.95 38.37 7.28
CA GLY A 417 19.29 37.41 8.34
C GLY A 417 18.21 36.38 8.59
N LEU A 418 16.95 36.82 8.70
CA LEU A 418 15.81 35.92 8.90
C LEU A 418 15.49 35.09 7.64
N TYR A 419 15.64 35.68 6.44
CA TYR A 419 15.52 34.95 5.17
C TYR A 419 16.56 33.85 5.09
N PHE A 420 17.83 34.14 5.41
CA PHE A 420 18.89 33.12 5.39
C PHE A 420 18.61 31.98 6.39
N ALA A 421 18.26 32.32 7.63
CA ALA A 421 17.91 31.33 8.65
C ALA A 421 16.72 30.45 8.23
N ARG A 422 15.67 31.03 7.61
CA ARG A 422 14.55 30.27 7.06
C ARG A 422 14.97 29.35 5.95
N ARG A 423 15.84 29.80 5.05
CA ARG A 423 16.35 28.98 3.95
C ARG A 423 17.19 27.81 4.44
N VAL A 424 18.08 28.05 5.42
CA VAL A 424 18.85 26.98 6.06
C VAL A 424 17.92 25.97 6.72
N ALA A 425 16.88 26.43 7.42
CA ALA A 425 15.88 25.52 7.98
C ALA A 425 15.24 24.65 6.89
N LEU A 426 14.76 25.26 5.80
CA LEU A 426 14.08 24.55 4.70
C LEU A 426 15.02 23.57 3.96
N SER A 427 16.29 23.93 3.76
CA SER A 427 17.26 23.03 3.09
C SER A 427 17.54 21.76 3.89
N HIS A 428 17.31 21.79 5.21
CA HIS A 428 17.43 20.64 6.11
C HIS A 428 16.06 20.07 6.53
N SER A 429 14.99 20.31 5.75
CA SER A 429 13.63 19.82 6.04
C SER A 429 13.07 20.31 7.38
N GLY A 430 13.60 21.42 7.90
CA GLY A 430 13.20 22.03 9.14
C GLY A 430 12.31 23.27 8.94
N THR A 431 12.13 24.04 10.01
CA THR A 431 11.30 25.26 10.01
C THR A 431 11.92 26.35 10.85
N LEU A 432 11.70 27.63 10.46
CA LEU A 432 11.94 28.79 11.29
C LEU A 432 10.60 29.32 11.78
N ARG A 433 10.44 29.48 13.11
CA ARG A 433 9.25 30.07 13.75
C ARG A 433 9.62 31.31 14.46
N LEU A 434 8.77 32.34 14.33
CA LEU A 434 8.90 33.57 15.05
C LEU A 434 7.70 33.77 15.97
N SER A 435 7.93 34.30 17.16
CA SER A 435 6.90 34.58 18.15
C SER A 435 7.33 35.72 19.08
N ASN A 436 6.43 36.20 19.93
CA ASN A 436 6.70 37.16 20.95
C ASN A 436 6.43 36.54 22.33
N THR A 437 7.49 36.22 23.11
CA THR A 437 7.34 35.64 24.45
C THR A 437 8.64 35.68 25.25
N PRO A 438 8.91 36.64 26.17
CA PRO A 438 8.23 37.90 26.47
C PRO A 438 8.62 39.07 25.56
N GLY A 439 9.66 38.94 24.74
CA GLY A 439 10.13 39.81 23.68
C GLY A 439 10.13 39.08 22.35
N GLY A 440 11.06 39.39 21.43
CA GLY A 440 11.23 38.62 20.20
C GLY A 440 11.77 37.24 20.50
N CYS A 441 11.22 36.23 19.79
CA CYS A 441 11.66 34.86 19.88
C CYS A 441 11.75 34.28 18.46
N ALA A 442 12.95 33.79 18.09
CA ALA A 442 13.20 33.07 16.84
C ALA A 442 13.64 31.67 17.17
N GLU A 443 12.90 30.68 16.63
CA GLU A 443 13.12 29.26 16.84
C GLU A 443 13.44 28.56 15.52
N LEU A 444 14.65 28.04 15.40
CA LEU A 444 15.11 27.21 14.32
C LEU A 444 14.95 25.77 14.73
N ARG A 445 14.18 25.00 13.95
CA ARG A 445 13.83 23.60 14.21
C ARG A 445 14.33 22.75 13.06
N LEU A 446 15.13 21.71 13.34
CA LEU A 446 15.69 20.78 12.36
C LEU A 446 15.45 19.34 12.79
N PRO A 447 15.09 18.43 11.87
CA PRO A 447 14.98 17.00 12.19
C PRO A 447 16.36 16.44 12.53
N ILE A 448 16.44 15.62 13.58
CA ILE A 448 17.66 14.87 13.95
C ILE A 448 17.68 13.61 13.11
N CYS A 449 18.76 13.39 12.33
CA CYS A 449 18.99 12.12 11.67
C CYS A 449 19.28 11.02 12.71
N GLU A 450 18.38 10.05 12.87
CA GLU A 450 18.72 8.83 13.58
C GLU A 450 19.83 8.12 12.78
N GLN A 451 20.99 7.95 13.36
CA GLN A 451 21.95 6.97 12.87
C GLN A 451 21.26 5.62 12.94
N ILE A 452 20.89 5.06 11.81
CA ILE A 452 20.61 3.63 11.71
C ILE A 452 21.95 2.97 12.01
N GLU A 453 22.13 2.55 13.28
CA GLU A 453 23.19 1.61 13.63
C GLU A 453 23.05 0.41 12.71
N LYS A 454 24.07 0.24 11.86
CA LYS A 454 24.23 -0.95 11.01
C LYS A 454 24.86 -2.07 11.82
#